data_c65b8ea315017456998024f9e098280b
#
_entry.id   c65b8ea315017456998024f9e098280b
#
_cell.length_a   1.000
_cell.length_b   1.000
_cell.length_c   1.000
_cell.angle_alpha   90.00
_cell.angle_beta   90.00
_cell.angle_gamma   90.00
#
_symmetry.space_group_name_H-M   'P 1'
#
loop_
_entity.id
_entity.type
_entity.pdbx_description
1 polymer ?
#
loop_
_entity_poly.entity_id
_entity_poly.type
_entity_poly.pdbx_seq_one_letter_code
_entity_poly.pdbx_strand_id
1 'polypeptide(L)'
;KQQPYLDLRRSYLGFRLGVHTSDLRLDSHGESLSSGGRLWADTPNYQPGFHVGIIGGWVMTPGWELRLSPSLLLGSVPIAYTDGEKQIEQYTLRAHAIQLPLEVKWGAERWGNYRPFVSTGVFTSMHLGGKQGDLLRLRPLDFGLTIGGGCDIYFAYFKLSRQLVYYHGLVDVIKHQRPDLREDYRYRYTEAIRAAHGRALMLTLSFE
;
A
#
# COMPACT_ATOMS: atom_id res chain seq x y z
N LYS A 1 13.82 32.12 -8.65
CA LYS A 1 12.92 31.29 -7.84
C LYS A 1 11.49 31.51 -8.31
N GLN A 2 10.83 30.47 -8.81
CA GLN A 2 9.41 30.54 -9.17
C GLN A 2 8.57 30.41 -7.90
N GLN A 3 7.42 31.10 -7.84
CA GLN A 3 6.48 31.10 -6.71
C GLN A 3 7.13 31.32 -5.33
N PRO A 4 7.76 32.46 -5.06
CA PRO A 4 8.47 32.69 -3.79
C PRO A 4 7.52 32.73 -2.58
N TYR A 5 6.22 33.00 -2.79
CA TYR A 5 5.21 33.13 -1.73
C TYR A 5 4.44 31.81 -1.46
N LEU A 6 4.67 30.76 -2.23
CA LEU A 6 3.95 29.48 -2.05
C LEU A 6 4.29 28.85 -0.69
N ASP A 7 5.53 29.00 -0.24
CA ASP A 7 5.99 28.48 1.05
C ASP A 7 5.36 29.22 2.27
N LEU A 8 4.67 30.34 2.03
CA LEU A 8 3.95 31.10 3.06
C LEU A 8 2.49 30.68 3.22
N ARG A 9 1.97 29.87 2.30
CA ARG A 9 0.59 29.36 2.41
C ARG A 9 0.48 28.40 3.59
N ARG A 10 -0.53 28.59 4.42
CA ARG A 10 -0.78 27.72 5.57
C ARG A 10 -1.40 26.38 5.19
N SER A 11 -2.16 26.35 4.11
CA SER A 11 -2.81 25.12 3.63
C SER A 11 -2.88 25.09 2.12
N TYR A 12 -2.93 23.90 1.56
CA TYR A 12 -3.08 23.66 0.14
C TYR A 12 -3.90 22.41 -0.11
N LEU A 13 -4.51 22.34 -1.27
CA LEU A 13 -5.18 21.18 -1.81
C LEU A 13 -4.58 20.86 -3.17
N GLY A 14 -4.57 19.57 -3.49
CA GLY A 14 -4.08 19.09 -4.76
C GLY A 14 -4.63 17.71 -5.07
N PHE A 15 -4.16 17.14 -6.16
CA PHE A 15 -4.45 15.77 -6.53
C PHE A 15 -3.16 14.99 -6.67
N ARG A 16 -3.27 13.68 -6.47
CA ARG A 16 -2.14 12.77 -6.58
C ARG A 16 -2.48 11.57 -7.43
N LEU A 17 -1.49 11.09 -8.15
CA LEU A 17 -1.58 9.87 -8.93
C LEU A 17 -0.22 9.16 -8.89
N GLY A 18 -0.22 7.87 -9.14
CA GLY A 18 1.04 7.14 -9.19
C GLY A 18 0.83 5.66 -9.39
N VAL A 19 1.94 4.97 -9.33
CA VAL A 19 2.01 3.52 -9.43
C VAL A 19 2.46 2.92 -8.11
N HIS A 20 2.00 1.73 -7.83
CA HIS A 20 2.42 1.00 -6.64
C HIS A 20 2.67 -0.47 -6.96
N THR A 21 3.53 -1.08 -6.19
CA THR A 21 3.65 -2.53 -6.10
C THR A 21 3.18 -2.94 -4.73
N SER A 22 2.20 -3.83 -4.67
CA SER A 22 1.73 -4.41 -3.41
C SER A 22 2.24 -5.83 -3.29
N ASP A 23 2.81 -6.14 -2.14
CA ASP A 23 3.27 -7.47 -1.78
C ASP A 23 2.64 -7.89 -0.46
N LEU A 24 2.28 -9.16 -0.37
CA LEU A 24 1.83 -9.79 0.85
C LEU A 24 2.96 -10.68 1.38
N ARG A 25 3.59 -10.29 2.46
CA ARG A 25 4.50 -11.20 3.16
C ARG A 25 3.67 -12.26 3.85
N LEU A 26 3.69 -13.46 3.26
CA LEU A 26 3.03 -14.65 3.79
C LEU A 26 3.99 -15.39 4.73
N ASP A 27 3.65 -15.49 6.01
CA ASP A 27 4.32 -16.41 6.93
C ASP A 27 3.64 -17.77 6.82
N SER A 28 4.17 -18.62 5.93
CA SER A 28 3.67 -19.96 5.67
C SER A 28 4.39 -20.97 6.57
N HIS A 29 3.62 -21.87 7.23
CA HIS A 29 4.18 -22.96 8.04
C HIS A 29 4.32 -24.26 7.27
N GLY A 30 3.91 -24.32 6.00
CA GLY A 30 3.95 -25.53 5.18
C GLY A 30 3.08 -26.64 5.80
N GLU A 31 1.81 -26.67 5.49
CA GLU A 31 0.93 -27.73 5.96
C GLU A 31 1.20 -29.02 5.22
N SER A 32 1.25 -30.15 5.97
CA SER A 32 1.47 -31.47 5.38
C SER A 32 0.21 -31.95 4.68
N LEU A 33 0.30 -32.13 3.37
CA LEU A 33 -0.72 -32.81 2.58
C LEU A 33 -0.80 -34.31 2.97
N SER A 34 -2.01 -34.84 2.90
CA SER A 34 -2.24 -36.30 3.08
C SER A 34 -1.47 -37.18 2.07
N SER A 35 -0.89 -36.60 1.04
CA SER A 35 -0.02 -37.21 0.04
C SER A 35 1.49 -37.16 0.39
N GLY A 36 1.87 -36.61 1.55
CA GLY A 36 3.28 -36.51 1.99
C GLY A 36 4.02 -35.27 1.49
N GLY A 37 3.39 -34.39 0.71
CA GLY A 37 3.93 -33.10 0.29
C GLY A 37 3.64 -31.95 1.27
N ARG A 38 4.36 -30.82 1.17
CA ARG A 38 4.09 -29.58 1.92
C ARG A 38 3.60 -28.51 0.98
N LEU A 39 2.45 -27.92 1.32
CA LEU A 39 1.87 -26.82 0.58
C LEU A 39 2.51 -25.49 1.01
N TRP A 40 3.12 -24.80 0.05
CA TRP A 40 3.71 -23.47 0.24
C TRP A 40 2.91 -22.45 -0.55
N ALA A 41 2.57 -21.32 0.08
CA ALA A 41 1.99 -20.18 -0.59
C ALA A 41 3.07 -19.11 -0.80
N ASP A 42 3.23 -18.66 -2.02
CA ASP A 42 4.21 -17.63 -2.40
C ASP A 42 3.57 -16.61 -3.36
N THR A 43 4.13 -15.42 -3.40
CA THR A 43 3.74 -14.35 -4.35
C THR A 43 4.81 -14.23 -5.44
N PRO A 44 4.69 -15.02 -6.53
CA PRO A 44 5.78 -15.18 -7.49
C PRO A 44 6.05 -13.93 -8.34
N ASN A 45 5.10 -13.01 -8.47
CA ASN A 45 5.23 -11.85 -9.34
C ASN A 45 4.62 -10.59 -8.71
N TYR A 46 5.40 -9.52 -8.69
CA TYR A 46 4.91 -8.18 -8.37
C TYR A 46 4.05 -7.66 -9.52
N GLN A 47 2.77 -7.51 -9.31
CA GLN A 47 1.91 -6.83 -10.28
C GLN A 47 1.81 -5.35 -9.94
N PRO A 48 2.18 -4.45 -10.87
CA PRO A 48 2.02 -3.04 -10.65
C PRO A 48 0.54 -2.66 -10.64
N GLY A 49 0.14 -1.91 -9.64
CA GLY A 49 -1.15 -1.23 -9.57
C GLY A 49 -0.96 0.27 -9.78
N PHE A 50 -2.05 0.98 -9.85
CA PHE A 50 -2.05 2.44 -9.85
C PHE A 50 -2.97 3.00 -8.77
N HIS A 51 -2.69 4.22 -8.37
CA HIS A 51 -3.51 4.91 -7.38
C HIS A 51 -3.79 6.34 -7.82
N VAL A 52 -4.93 6.82 -7.41
CA VAL A 52 -5.38 8.19 -7.63
C VAL A 52 -6.03 8.71 -6.34
N GLY A 53 -5.82 9.96 -6.03
CA GLY A 53 -6.36 10.55 -4.81
C GLY A 53 -6.24 12.07 -4.78
N ILE A 54 -6.68 12.62 -3.68
CA ILE A 54 -6.52 14.03 -3.35
C ILE A 54 -5.47 14.17 -2.25
N ILE A 55 -4.86 15.32 -2.15
CA ILE A 55 -3.91 15.65 -1.09
C ILE A 55 -4.29 16.99 -0.48
N GLY A 56 -4.36 17.03 0.84
CA GLY A 56 -4.47 18.24 1.62
C GLY A 56 -3.25 18.38 2.52
N GLY A 57 -2.65 19.55 2.55
CA GLY A 57 -1.51 19.82 3.39
C GLY A 57 -1.71 21.05 4.26
N TRP A 58 -1.15 20.99 5.46
CA TRP A 58 -1.09 22.09 6.40
C TRP A 58 0.36 22.34 6.81
N VAL A 59 0.85 23.55 6.53
CA VAL A 59 2.20 23.98 6.91
C VAL A 59 2.16 24.42 8.37
N MET A 60 2.81 23.69 9.24
CA MET A 60 2.90 23.97 10.69
C MET A 60 3.97 25.02 10.99
N THR A 61 5.16 24.80 10.45
CA THR A 61 6.32 25.69 10.57
C THR A 61 7.12 25.63 9.27
N PRO A 62 8.03 26.59 9.01
CA PRO A 62 8.91 26.50 7.86
C PRO A 62 9.63 25.15 7.81
N GLY A 63 9.36 24.37 6.79
CA GLY A 63 9.93 23.04 6.60
C GLY A 63 9.06 21.89 7.08
N TRP A 64 8.06 22.09 7.93
CA TRP A 64 7.22 21.03 8.46
C TRP A 64 5.79 21.13 7.96
N GLU A 65 5.31 20.08 7.33
CA GLU A 65 3.96 20.00 6.77
C GLU A 65 3.27 18.73 7.27
N LEU A 66 2.02 18.85 7.66
CA LEU A 66 1.12 17.72 7.89
C LEU A 66 0.31 17.48 6.63
N ARG A 67 0.31 16.24 6.12
CA ARG A 67 -0.38 15.85 4.88
C ARG A 67 -1.39 14.76 5.14
N LEU A 68 -2.58 14.94 4.60
CA LEU A 68 -3.63 13.94 4.54
C LEU A 68 -3.95 13.65 3.08
N SER A 69 -3.89 12.38 2.67
CA SER A 69 -3.96 12.06 1.25
C SER A 69 -4.87 10.85 0.97
N PRO A 70 -6.20 10.99 1.10
CA PRO A 70 -7.11 9.90 0.72
C PRO A 70 -6.89 9.50 -0.74
N SER A 71 -6.74 8.21 -0.97
CA SER A 71 -6.40 7.65 -2.28
C SER A 71 -7.13 6.33 -2.52
N LEU A 72 -7.55 6.11 -3.76
CA LEU A 72 -8.07 4.84 -4.24
C LEU A 72 -6.93 4.07 -4.90
N LEU A 73 -6.67 2.86 -4.40
CA LEU A 73 -5.69 1.93 -4.93
C LEU A 73 -6.42 0.90 -5.79
N LEU A 74 -5.89 0.68 -6.98
CA LEU A 74 -6.39 -0.29 -7.94
C LEU A 74 -5.24 -1.22 -8.33
N GLY A 75 -5.38 -2.49 -7.97
CA GLY A 75 -4.34 -3.49 -8.22
C GLY A 75 -4.86 -4.91 -8.08
N SER A 76 -3.97 -5.86 -8.31
CA SER A 76 -4.21 -7.28 -8.08
C SER A 76 -2.94 -7.95 -7.58
N VAL A 77 -3.08 -8.97 -6.75
CA VAL A 77 -1.97 -9.75 -6.20
C VAL A 77 -2.10 -11.20 -6.64
N PRO A 78 -1.19 -11.73 -7.46
CA PRO A 78 -1.17 -13.15 -7.79
C PRO A 78 -0.60 -13.93 -6.61
N ILE A 79 -1.27 -15.02 -6.24
CA ILE A 79 -0.83 -15.96 -5.22
C ILE A 79 -0.68 -17.32 -5.90
N ALA A 80 0.50 -17.92 -5.80
CA ALA A 80 0.79 -19.25 -6.31
C ALA A 80 0.90 -20.23 -5.15
N TYR A 81 0.25 -21.36 -5.29
CA TYR A 81 0.38 -22.49 -4.39
C TYR A 81 1.26 -23.56 -5.03
N THR A 82 2.31 -23.98 -4.31
CA THR A 82 3.31 -24.92 -4.80
C THR A 82 3.40 -26.13 -3.87
N ASP A 83 3.41 -27.34 -4.43
CA ASP A 83 3.73 -28.59 -3.74
C ASP A 83 5.13 -29.04 -4.18
N GLY A 84 6.15 -28.63 -3.42
CA GLY A 84 7.56 -28.92 -3.74
C GLY A 84 8.02 -28.22 -5.03
N GLU A 85 8.05 -28.96 -6.16
CA GLU A 85 8.54 -28.44 -7.44
C GLU A 85 7.44 -28.08 -8.44
N LYS A 86 6.18 -28.44 -8.15
CA LYS A 86 5.07 -28.23 -9.09
C LYS A 86 4.10 -27.17 -8.58
N GLN A 87 3.88 -26.14 -9.40
CA GLN A 87 2.81 -25.17 -9.17
C GLN A 87 1.47 -25.86 -9.40
N ILE A 88 0.63 -25.92 -8.34
CA ILE A 88 -0.66 -26.62 -8.38
C ILE A 88 -1.76 -25.67 -8.85
N GLU A 89 -1.79 -24.44 -8.32
CA GLU A 89 -2.87 -23.50 -8.61
C GLU A 89 -2.36 -22.06 -8.49
N GLN A 90 -2.85 -21.19 -9.37
CA GLN A 90 -2.58 -19.75 -9.33
C GLN A 90 -3.91 -19.00 -9.18
N TYR A 91 -4.00 -18.19 -8.14
CA TYR A 91 -5.16 -17.36 -7.85
C TYR A 91 -4.79 -15.89 -7.86
N THR A 92 -5.60 -15.07 -8.55
CA THR A 92 -5.39 -13.61 -8.59
C THR A 92 -6.37 -12.92 -7.65
N LEU A 93 -5.85 -12.39 -6.55
CA LEU A 93 -6.63 -11.62 -5.59
C LEU A 93 -6.77 -10.16 -6.08
N ARG A 94 -7.99 -9.67 -6.22
CA ARG A 94 -8.24 -8.26 -6.49
C ARG A 94 -7.97 -7.44 -5.24
N ALA A 95 -6.97 -6.55 -5.32
CA ALA A 95 -6.51 -5.72 -4.20
C ALA A 95 -6.92 -4.26 -4.42
N HIS A 96 -8.23 -3.99 -4.45
CA HIS A 96 -8.72 -2.62 -4.45
C HIS A 96 -8.87 -2.13 -3.03
N ALA A 97 -8.38 -0.93 -2.73
CA ALA A 97 -8.47 -0.37 -1.39
C ALA A 97 -8.64 1.15 -1.42
N ILE A 98 -9.34 1.67 -0.42
CA ILE A 98 -9.28 3.09 -0.07
C ILE A 98 -8.24 3.23 1.02
N GLN A 99 -7.25 4.07 0.80
CA GLN A 99 -6.16 4.31 1.73
C GLN A 99 -6.18 5.76 2.21
N LEU A 100 -5.98 5.96 3.49
CA LEU A 100 -5.95 7.27 4.14
C LEU A 100 -4.64 7.42 4.92
N PRO A 101 -3.55 7.86 4.29
CA PRO A 101 -2.30 8.17 4.98
C PRO A 101 -2.35 9.57 5.58
N LEU A 102 -1.81 9.67 6.80
CA LEU A 102 -1.52 10.90 7.52
C LEU A 102 -0.01 10.96 7.71
N GLU A 103 0.64 11.89 7.02
CA GLU A 103 2.09 11.98 6.95
C GLU A 103 2.58 13.33 7.49
N VAL A 104 3.66 13.30 8.24
CA VAL A 104 4.47 14.48 8.56
C VAL A 104 5.59 14.53 7.54
N LYS A 105 5.69 15.63 6.80
CA LYS A 105 6.73 15.90 5.82
C LYS A 105 7.67 16.95 6.37
N TRP A 106 8.97 16.66 6.29
CA TRP A 106 10.04 17.62 6.54
C TRP A 106 10.75 17.95 5.23
N GLY A 107 10.66 19.19 4.80
CA GLY A 107 11.32 19.69 3.61
C GLY A 107 12.59 20.45 3.99
N ALA A 108 13.69 20.13 3.33
CA ALA A 108 14.94 20.87 3.44
C ALA A 108 14.81 22.30 2.88
N GLU A 109 15.86 23.08 2.99
CA GLU A 109 15.92 24.40 2.35
C GLU A 109 15.77 24.30 0.83
N ARG A 110 15.04 25.24 0.28
CA ARG A 110 14.77 25.29 -1.16
C ARG A 110 16.01 25.72 -1.93
N TRP A 111 16.50 24.83 -2.78
CA TRP A 111 17.61 25.09 -3.67
C TRP A 111 17.10 25.38 -5.10
N GLY A 112 17.06 26.64 -5.44
CA GLY A 112 16.46 27.10 -6.71
C GLY A 112 14.95 26.81 -6.78
N ASN A 113 14.55 25.91 -7.69
CA ASN A 113 13.18 25.45 -7.85
C ASN A 113 12.94 24.05 -7.29
N TYR A 114 13.91 23.50 -6.58
CA TYR A 114 13.86 22.14 -6.01
C TYR A 114 13.90 22.20 -4.49
N ARG A 115 13.10 21.34 -3.86
CA ARG A 115 13.08 21.18 -2.41
C ARG A 115 13.02 19.69 -2.06
N PRO A 116 14.13 19.06 -1.71
CA PRO A 116 14.09 17.69 -1.23
C PRO A 116 13.38 17.60 0.11
N PHE A 117 12.73 16.46 0.36
CA PHE A 117 12.01 16.21 1.59
C PHE A 117 12.02 14.73 1.98
N VAL A 118 11.74 14.49 3.25
CA VAL A 118 11.42 13.19 3.79
C VAL A 118 10.05 13.24 4.45
N SER A 119 9.37 12.11 4.51
CA SER A 119 8.07 11.98 5.16
C SER A 119 7.98 10.70 5.95
N THR A 120 7.22 10.74 7.02
CA THR A 120 6.85 9.57 7.81
C THR A 120 5.45 9.77 8.35
N GLY A 121 4.75 8.68 8.63
CA GLY A 121 3.39 8.79 9.13
C GLY A 121 2.75 7.45 9.40
N VAL A 122 1.44 7.51 9.52
CA VAL A 122 0.57 6.36 9.69
C VAL A 122 -0.43 6.30 8.55
N PHE A 123 -0.94 5.12 8.28
CA PHE A 123 -2.04 4.97 7.32
C PHE A 123 -3.08 4.02 7.85
N THR A 124 -4.29 4.21 7.41
CA THR A 124 -5.34 3.20 7.47
C THR A 124 -5.80 2.88 6.06
N SER A 125 -6.13 1.63 5.81
CA SER A 125 -6.57 1.15 4.51
C SER A 125 -7.83 0.32 4.68
N MET A 126 -8.81 0.56 3.82
CA MET A 126 -10.03 -0.21 3.74
C MET A 126 -10.06 -0.97 2.42
N HIS A 127 -9.96 -2.30 2.49
CA HIS A 127 -10.00 -3.16 1.31
C HIS A 127 -11.42 -3.26 0.76
N LEU A 128 -11.55 -2.94 -0.52
CA LEU A 128 -12.79 -3.04 -1.28
C LEU A 128 -12.79 -4.35 -2.06
N GLY A 129 -13.38 -5.40 -1.52
CA GLY A 129 -13.49 -6.67 -2.23
C GLY A 129 -13.35 -7.87 -1.31
N GLY A 130 -13.83 -8.98 -1.77
CA GLY A 130 -13.96 -10.25 -1.06
C GLY A 130 -15.39 -10.72 -1.18
N LYS A 131 -15.74 -11.34 -2.31
CA LYS A 131 -17.02 -12.02 -2.46
C LYS A 131 -17.05 -13.22 -1.51
N GLN A 132 -18.23 -13.52 -0.98
CA GLN A 132 -18.48 -14.77 -0.26
C GLN A 132 -18.14 -15.93 -1.20
N GLY A 133 -17.16 -16.77 -0.80
CA GLY A 133 -16.67 -17.87 -1.66
C GLY A 133 -15.26 -17.71 -2.23
N ASP A 134 -14.61 -16.54 -2.07
CA ASP A 134 -13.19 -16.39 -2.44
C ASP A 134 -12.28 -17.21 -1.49
N LEU A 135 -11.24 -17.83 -2.04
CA LEU A 135 -10.27 -18.67 -1.32
C LEU A 135 -9.62 -17.92 -0.15
N LEU A 136 -9.33 -16.65 -0.34
CA LEU A 136 -8.77 -15.76 0.68
C LEU A 136 -9.64 -14.53 0.85
N ARG A 137 -9.98 -14.20 2.08
CA ARG A 137 -10.71 -12.98 2.41
C ARG A 137 -9.83 -12.07 3.26
N LEU A 138 -9.57 -10.88 2.72
CA LEU A 138 -8.85 -9.84 3.44
C LEU A 138 -9.74 -9.24 4.54
N ARG A 139 -9.13 -8.86 5.65
CA ARG A 139 -9.80 -8.03 6.65
C ARG A 139 -10.14 -6.68 6.01
N PRO A 140 -11.29 -6.10 6.32
CA PRO A 140 -11.70 -4.84 5.71
C PRO A 140 -10.78 -3.67 6.07
N LEU A 141 -10.16 -3.69 7.24
CA LEU A 141 -9.31 -2.62 7.75
C LEU A 141 -7.89 -3.12 7.98
N ASP A 142 -6.95 -2.36 7.46
CA ASP A 142 -5.51 -2.46 7.72
C ASP A 142 -5.00 -1.14 8.29
N PHE A 143 -3.96 -1.21 9.11
CA PHE A 143 -3.30 -0.07 9.73
C PHE A 143 -1.79 -0.28 9.72
N GLY A 144 -1.03 0.79 9.49
CA GLY A 144 0.42 0.66 9.43
C GLY A 144 1.16 1.98 9.42
N LEU A 145 2.45 1.88 9.12
CA LEU A 145 3.40 2.98 9.09
C LEU A 145 3.82 3.30 7.66
N THR A 146 4.15 4.56 7.43
CA THR A 146 4.72 5.04 6.17
C THR A 146 6.05 5.70 6.41
N ILE A 147 6.98 5.48 5.48
CA ILE A 147 8.23 6.21 5.40
C ILE A 147 8.52 6.49 3.92
N GLY A 148 8.95 7.71 3.62
CA GLY A 148 9.20 8.08 2.24
C GLY A 148 10.10 9.29 2.11
N GLY A 149 10.44 9.58 0.87
CA GLY A 149 11.21 10.77 0.52
C GLY A 149 10.94 11.18 -0.91
N GLY A 150 11.29 12.40 -1.22
CA GLY A 150 10.99 12.94 -2.53
C GLY A 150 11.59 14.32 -2.77
N CYS A 151 11.09 14.94 -3.82
CA CYS A 151 11.51 16.28 -4.19
C CYS A 151 10.31 17.07 -4.74
N ASP A 152 10.10 18.26 -4.19
CA ASP A 152 9.18 19.24 -4.72
C ASP A 152 9.86 20.04 -5.83
N ILE A 153 9.18 20.19 -6.93
CA ILE A 153 9.61 20.99 -8.08
C ILE A 153 8.61 22.12 -8.28
N TYR A 154 9.10 23.35 -8.21
CA TYR A 154 8.25 24.53 -8.33
C TYR A 154 8.23 25.02 -9.76
N PHE A 155 7.07 24.92 -10.40
CA PHE A 155 6.78 25.52 -11.70
C PHE A 155 6.12 26.89 -11.56
N ALA A 156 5.87 27.57 -12.66
CA ALA A 156 5.27 28.91 -12.64
C ALA A 156 3.85 28.93 -12.03
N TYR A 157 3.07 27.85 -12.22
CA TYR A 157 1.65 27.81 -11.87
C TYR A 157 1.30 26.74 -10.85
N PHE A 158 2.14 25.72 -10.64
CA PHE A 158 1.90 24.61 -9.73
C PHE A 158 3.19 24.07 -9.13
N LYS A 159 3.06 23.35 -8.04
CA LYS A 159 4.14 22.60 -7.42
C LYS A 159 3.94 21.11 -7.73
N LEU A 160 4.94 20.48 -8.31
CA LEU A 160 4.98 19.04 -8.53
C LEU A 160 5.80 18.38 -7.43
N SER A 161 5.17 17.53 -6.63
CA SER A 161 5.84 16.74 -5.61
C SER A 161 6.01 15.31 -6.12
N ARG A 162 7.25 14.86 -6.28
CA ARG A 162 7.58 13.45 -6.60
C ARG A 162 8.02 12.77 -5.33
N GLN A 163 7.35 11.68 -4.97
CA GLN A 163 7.56 10.99 -3.70
C GLN A 163 7.63 9.48 -3.92
N LEU A 164 8.62 8.83 -3.31
CA LEU A 164 8.68 7.39 -3.14
C LEU A 164 8.36 7.07 -1.69
N VAL A 165 7.33 6.26 -1.45
CA VAL A 165 6.85 5.91 -0.11
C VAL A 165 6.80 4.41 0.05
N TYR A 166 7.32 3.92 1.15
CA TYR A 166 7.17 2.56 1.61
C TYR A 166 6.09 2.49 2.68
N TYR A 167 5.13 1.60 2.48
CA TYR A 167 4.03 1.29 3.39
C TYR A 167 4.28 -0.04 4.07
N HIS A 168 4.15 -0.08 5.37
CA HIS A 168 4.31 -1.29 6.18
C HIS A 168 3.06 -1.51 7.04
N GLY A 169 2.25 -2.53 6.69
CA GLY A 169 1.10 -2.95 7.48
C GLY A 169 1.53 -3.64 8.76
N LEU A 170 0.91 -3.26 9.86
CA LEU A 170 1.15 -3.82 11.18
C LEU A 170 0.11 -4.88 11.57
N VAL A 171 -1.02 -4.89 10.89
CA VAL A 171 -2.14 -5.79 11.17
C VAL A 171 -2.09 -6.99 10.23
N ASP A 172 -2.45 -8.17 10.76
CA ASP A 172 -2.68 -9.34 9.93
C ASP A 172 -3.94 -9.13 9.07
N VAL A 173 -3.72 -9.07 7.75
CA VAL A 173 -4.79 -8.76 6.78
C VAL A 173 -5.62 -9.96 6.37
N ILE A 174 -5.30 -11.18 6.84
CA ILE A 174 -6.06 -12.39 6.54
C ILE A 174 -7.10 -12.68 7.63
N LYS A 175 -8.30 -13.01 7.20
CA LYS A 175 -9.36 -13.46 8.10
C LYS A 175 -9.27 -14.99 8.27
N HIS A 176 -8.69 -15.47 9.39
CA HIS A 176 -8.51 -16.90 9.69
C HIS A 176 -9.81 -17.64 10.05
N GLN A 177 -10.75 -16.94 10.70
CA GLN A 177 -12.03 -17.55 11.08
C GLN A 177 -13.02 -17.53 9.91
N ARG A 178 -13.13 -18.65 9.21
CA ARG A 178 -14.00 -18.89 8.07
C ARG A 178 -14.98 -20.05 8.32
N PRO A 179 -16.06 -19.84 9.12
CA PRO A 179 -17.04 -20.90 9.34
C PRO A 179 -17.78 -21.31 8.07
N ASP A 180 -17.77 -20.47 7.04
CA ASP A 180 -18.37 -20.66 5.72
C ASP A 180 -17.63 -21.72 4.84
N LEU A 181 -16.40 -22.08 5.20
CA LEU A 181 -15.57 -23.05 4.44
C LEU A 181 -15.20 -24.31 5.24
N ARG A 182 -15.75 -24.51 6.44
CA ARG A 182 -15.37 -25.65 7.30
C ARG A 182 -15.57 -27.03 6.69
N GLU A 183 -16.48 -27.17 5.76
CA GLU A 183 -16.78 -28.44 5.04
C GLU A 183 -16.13 -28.52 3.66
N ASP A 184 -15.41 -27.45 3.21
CA ASP A 184 -14.77 -27.43 1.91
C ASP A 184 -13.25 -27.72 2.03
N TYR A 185 -12.69 -28.56 1.13
CA TYR A 185 -11.26 -28.83 1.04
C TYR A 185 -10.42 -27.54 0.89
N ARG A 186 -11.03 -26.44 0.51
CA ARG A 186 -10.44 -25.09 0.39
C ARG A 186 -10.04 -24.45 1.72
N TYR A 187 -10.53 -24.94 2.85
CA TYR A 187 -10.15 -24.47 4.19
C TYR A 187 -8.65 -24.63 4.46
N ARG A 188 -8.05 -25.70 3.93
CA ARG A 188 -6.61 -25.99 4.05
C ARG A 188 -5.71 -24.89 3.52
N TYR A 189 -6.13 -24.18 2.44
CA TYR A 189 -5.37 -23.08 1.85
C TYR A 189 -5.32 -21.86 2.77
N THR A 190 -6.36 -21.64 3.58
CA THR A 190 -6.38 -20.56 4.56
C THR A 190 -5.58 -20.88 5.80
N GLU A 191 -5.53 -22.17 6.20
CA GLU A 191 -4.82 -22.66 7.39
C GLU A 191 -3.30 -22.75 7.16
N ALA A 192 -2.86 -22.91 5.92
CA ALA A 192 -1.45 -22.89 5.54
C ALA A 192 -0.75 -21.54 5.74
N ILE A 193 -1.52 -20.44 5.90
CA ILE A 193 -1.00 -19.09 6.10
C ILE A 193 -1.25 -18.66 7.53
N ARG A 194 -0.18 -18.48 8.32
CA ARG A 194 -0.25 -18.08 9.73
C ARG A 194 -0.56 -16.58 9.91
N ALA A 195 0.08 -15.75 9.13
CA ALA A 195 -0.11 -14.30 9.15
C ALA A 195 0.31 -13.72 7.80
N ALA A 196 -0.33 -12.64 7.39
CA ALA A 196 0.08 -11.87 6.23
C ALA A 196 0.09 -10.38 6.54
N HIS A 197 1.24 -9.77 6.32
CA HIS A 197 1.43 -8.33 6.45
C HIS A 197 1.51 -7.69 5.08
N GLY A 198 0.67 -6.68 4.86
CA GLY A 198 0.69 -5.90 3.63
C GLY A 198 1.95 -5.03 3.56
N ARG A 199 2.63 -5.06 2.43
CA ARG A 199 3.72 -4.15 2.09
C ARG A 199 3.45 -3.53 0.75
N ALA A 200 3.76 -2.25 0.60
CA ALA A 200 3.64 -1.57 -0.68
C ALA A 200 4.75 -0.55 -0.86
N LEU A 201 5.28 -0.48 -2.07
CA LEU A 201 6.15 0.59 -2.50
C LEU A 201 5.38 1.42 -3.52
N MET A 202 5.27 2.73 -3.27
CA MET A 202 4.49 3.65 -4.10
C MET A 202 5.35 4.77 -4.64
N LEU A 203 5.32 4.97 -5.95
CA LEU A 203 5.85 6.15 -6.62
C LEU A 203 4.67 7.07 -6.94
N THR A 204 4.67 8.24 -6.33
CA THR A 204 3.55 9.18 -6.38
C THR A 204 3.98 10.51 -6.97
N LEU A 205 3.12 11.07 -7.81
CA LEU A 205 3.19 12.44 -8.31
C LEU A 205 2.01 13.21 -7.74
N SER A 206 2.27 14.31 -7.05
CA SER A 206 1.24 15.20 -6.51
C SER A 206 1.36 16.57 -7.14
N PHE A 207 0.22 17.14 -7.51
CA PHE A 207 0.09 18.45 -8.12
C PHE A 207 -0.63 19.36 -7.12
N GLU A 208 0.08 20.38 -6.65
CA GLU A 208 -0.32 21.28 -5.56
C GLU A 208 -0.27 22.74 -6.00
#